data_e7691ab7f72363feab2a1bdc60587236
#
_entry.id   e7691ab7f72363feab2a1bdc60587236
#
_cell.length_a   1.000
_cell.length_b   1.000
_cell.length_c   1.000
_cell.angle_alpha   90.00
_cell.angle_beta   90.00
_cell.angle_gamma   90.00
#
_symmetry.space_group_name_H-M   'P 1'
#
loop_
_entity.id
_entity.type
_entity.pdbx_description
1 polymer ?
#
loop_
_entity_poly.entity_id
_entity_poly.type
_entity_poly.pdbx_seq_one_letter_code
_entity_poly.pdbx_strand_id
1 'polypeptide(L)'
;KYENLKDLKKENTFWDIKKIYKATGINKRYVASADNIVDMAEKSCRKLIKKNKIKDIDFLILVTQSSPTGVPTSANILHKKLNLSQKCICFDINQGCSGFIYALAVASSLIQSNFAKSGIIVCSEKYSQYIEKNDSSCRPIFSDGSSSVFIKKSKKSKINSFVLGSDGSGYKNLIVPSKNIKIKDKVLKKNKIHMDGSKVFL
;
A
#
# COMPACT_ATOMS: atom_id res chain seq x y z
N LYS A 1 13.91 -9.39 -4.24
CA LYS A 1 15.20 -9.16 -3.59
C LYS A 1 14.95 -8.57 -2.20
N TYR A 2 15.82 -8.85 -1.22
CA TYR A 2 15.82 -8.14 0.06
C TYR A 2 17.14 -7.42 0.29
N GLU A 3 17.11 -6.38 1.12
CA GLU A 3 18.27 -5.63 1.62
C GLU A 3 18.22 -5.69 3.15
N ASN A 4 19.32 -6.09 3.80
CA ASN A 4 19.42 -6.03 5.27
C ASN A 4 20.20 -4.77 5.70
N LEU A 5 20.15 -4.45 6.99
CA LEU A 5 20.82 -3.25 7.53
C LEU A 5 22.34 -3.28 7.31
N LYS A 6 22.97 -4.46 7.30
CA LYS A 6 24.41 -4.57 7.05
C LYS A 6 24.76 -4.22 5.60
N ASP A 7 23.89 -4.62 4.64
CA ASP A 7 24.06 -4.26 3.23
C ASP A 7 23.88 -2.75 3.03
N LEU A 8 22.87 -2.18 3.67
CA LEU A 8 22.63 -0.73 3.64
C LEU A 8 23.79 0.06 4.24
N LYS A 9 24.41 -0.45 5.30
CA LYS A 9 25.60 0.16 5.93
C LYS A 9 26.83 0.17 5.00
N LYS A 10 27.02 -0.87 4.17
CA LYS A 10 28.11 -0.89 3.19
C LYS A 10 27.98 0.22 2.14
N GLU A 11 26.74 0.49 1.71
CA GLU A 11 26.47 1.59 0.76
C GLU A 11 26.46 2.98 1.43
N ASN A 12 26.17 3.04 2.72
CA ASN A 12 26.00 4.30 3.48
C ASN A 12 26.78 4.22 4.79
N THR A 13 28.08 4.39 4.70
CA THR A 13 29.04 4.16 5.82
C THR A 13 28.77 5.00 7.07
N PHE A 14 28.10 6.16 6.94
CA PHE A 14 27.75 7.03 8.05
C PHE A 14 26.50 6.64 8.82
N TRP A 15 25.74 5.61 8.34
CA TRP A 15 24.51 5.21 9.03
C TRP A 15 24.78 4.44 10.31
N ASP A 16 24.11 4.82 11.38
CA ASP A 16 24.11 4.06 12.64
C ASP A 16 22.99 2.99 12.58
N ILE A 17 23.34 1.83 12.06
CA ILE A 17 22.39 0.71 11.90
C ILE A 17 21.89 0.15 13.25
N LYS A 18 22.67 0.30 14.34
CA LYS A 18 22.23 -0.12 15.68
C LYS A 18 21.11 0.78 16.18
N LYS A 19 21.26 2.10 16.00
CA LYS A 19 20.24 3.10 16.34
C LYS A 19 18.97 2.89 15.49
N ILE A 20 19.13 2.67 14.17
CA ILE A 20 18.01 2.38 13.27
C ILE A 20 17.25 1.13 13.74
N TYR A 21 17.96 0.03 14.01
CA TYR A 21 17.34 -1.20 14.47
C TYR A 21 16.64 -1.02 15.83
N LYS A 22 17.28 -0.34 16.79
CA LYS A 22 16.68 -0.06 18.10
C LYS A 22 15.38 0.74 17.99
N ALA A 23 15.33 1.69 17.06
CA ALA A 23 14.14 2.54 16.85
C ALA A 23 13.00 1.85 16.10
N THR A 24 13.31 0.91 15.18
CA THR A 24 12.33 0.37 14.24
C THR A 24 12.04 -1.12 14.41
N GLY A 25 12.94 -1.88 15.00
CA GLY A 25 12.91 -3.35 15.03
C GLY A 25 13.13 -4.01 13.65
N ILE A 26 13.34 -3.23 12.59
CA ILE A 26 13.44 -3.71 11.21
C ILE A 26 14.89 -4.06 10.88
N ASN A 27 15.15 -5.32 10.54
CA ASN A 27 16.48 -5.78 10.15
C ASN A 27 16.65 -5.92 8.64
N LYS A 28 15.56 -6.15 7.90
CA LYS A 28 15.57 -6.31 6.45
C LYS A 28 14.31 -5.75 5.83
N ARG A 29 14.44 -5.31 4.58
CA ARG A 29 13.31 -4.89 3.73
C ARG A 29 13.28 -5.66 2.43
N TYR A 30 12.12 -5.77 1.81
CA TYR A 30 11.95 -6.41 0.52
C TYR A 30 11.77 -5.34 -0.57
N VAL A 31 12.41 -5.56 -1.70
CA VAL A 31 12.37 -4.66 -2.85
C VAL A 31 11.97 -5.46 -4.08
N ALA A 32 10.85 -5.07 -4.70
CA ALA A 32 10.42 -5.63 -5.97
C ALA A 32 11.37 -5.15 -7.08
N SER A 33 11.93 -6.09 -7.86
CA SER A 33 12.85 -5.74 -8.96
C SER A 33 12.08 -5.29 -10.21
N ALA A 34 11.48 -6.23 -10.91
CA ALA A 34 10.74 -6.00 -12.15
C ALA A 34 9.24 -5.74 -11.94
N ASP A 35 8.64 -6.39 -10.92
CA ASP A 35 7.21 -6.29 -10.68
C ASP A 35 6.80 -4.86 -10.29
N ASN A 36 5.71 -4.38 -10.88
CA ASN A 36 4.97 -3.22 -10.39
C ASN A 36 3.90 -3.65 -9.37
N ILE A 37 3.12 -2.71 -8.86
CA ILE A 37 2.11 -3.01 -7.83
C ILE A 37 0.99 -3.91 -8.34
N VAL A 38 0.65 -3.83 -9.64
CA VAL A 38 -0.40 -4.65 -10.23
C VAL A 38 0.08 -6.10 -10.39
N ASP A 39 1.35 -6.31 -10.74
CA ASP A 39 1.94 -7.66 -10.87
C ASP A 39 2.01 -8.35 -9.49
N MET A 40 2.40 -7.61 -8.45
CA MET A 40 2.40 -8.12 -7.08
C MET A 40 0.98 -8.42 -6.60
N ALA A 41 0.02 -7.53 -6.88
CA ALA A 41 -1.39 -7.70 -6.53
C ALA A 41 -2.00 -8.93 -7.22
N GLU A 42 -1.69 -9.13 -8.51
CA GLU A 42 -2.13 -10.32 -9.27
C GLU A 42 -1.64 -11.61 -8.60
N LYS A 43 -0.34 -11.69 -8.28
CA LYS A 43 0.24 -12.86 -7.61
C LYS A 43 -0.45 -13.15 -6.26
N SER A 44 -0.68 -12.10 -5.47
CA SER A 44 -1.37 -12.20 -4.18
C SER A 44 -2.81 -12.68 -4.34
N CYS A 45 -3.59 -12.07 -5.25
CA CYS A 45 -4.98 -12.43 -5.50
C CYS A 45 -5.12 -13.86 -6.05
N ARG A 46 -4.28 -14.25 -7.02
CA ARG A 46 -4.31 -15.62 -7.57
C ARG A 46 -4.04 -16.68 -6.50
N LYS A 47 -3.07 -16.42 -5.60
CA LYS A 47 -2.78 -17.31 -4.47
C LYS A 47 -3.99 -17.42 -3.53
N LEU A 48 -4.64 -16.31 -3.20
CA LEU A 48 -5.83 -16.25 -2.37
C LEU A 48 -7.00 -17.03 -3.00
N ILE A 49 -7.30 -16.74 -4.28
CA ILE A 49 -8.37 -17.37 -5.06
C ILE A 49 -8.17 -18.89 -5.11
N LYS A 50 -6.96 -19.33 -5.48
CA LYS A 50 -6.64 -20.77 -5.58
C LYS A 50 -6.75 -21.47 -4.23
N LYS A 51 -6.16 -20.91 -3.17
CA LYS A 51 -6.16 -21.51 -1.83
C LYS A 51 -7.56 -21.70 -1.27
N ASN A 52 -8.46 -20.73 -1.51
CA ASN A 52 -9.81 -20.73 -0.95
C ASN A 52 -10.89 -21.14 -1.95
N LYS A 53 -10.52 -21.56 -3.17
CA LYS A 53 -11.44 -21.98 -4.25
C LYS A 53 -12.55 -20.93 -4.50
N ILE A 54 -12.17 -19.65 -4.50
CA ILE A 54 -13.11 -18.53 -4.68
C ILE A 54 -13.60 -18.53 -6.12
N LYS A 55 -14.94 -18.50 -6.31
CA LYS A 55 -15.59 -18.50 -7.62
C LYS A 55 -16.16 -17.13 -7.96
N ASP A 56 -16.85 -16.51 -7.01
CA ASP A 56 -17.60 -15.28 -7.24
C ASP A 56 -16.92 -14.11 -6.55
N ILE A 57 -16.63 -13.06 -7.31
CA ILE A 57 -15.98 -11.83 -6.85
C ILE A 57 -16.80 -10.66 -7.41
N ASP A 58 -17.63 -10.08 -6.55
CA ASP A 58 -18.52 -8.96 -6.92
C ASP A 58 -17.82 -7.61 -6.86
N PHE A 59 -16.72 -7.51 -6.06
CA PHE A 59 -15.90 -6.30 -6.01
C PHE A 59 -14.40 -6.61 -5.87
N LEU A 60 -13.60 -5.70 -6.42
CA LEU A 60 -12.14 -5.67 -6.27
C LEU A 60 -11.73 -4.26 -5.88
N ILE A 61 -11.25 -4.09 -4.65
CA ILE A 61 -10.74 -2.81 -4.13
C ILE A 61 -9.22 -2.92 -4.02
N LEU A 62 -8.51 -2.09 -4.76
CA LEU A 62 -7.05 -2.00 -4.68
C LEU A 62 -6.64 -0.77 -3.88
N VAL A 63 -5.94 -1.00 -2.77
CA VAL A 63 -5.38 0.06 -1.94
C VAL A 63 -3.94 0.27 -2.35
N THR A 64 -3.62 1.46 -2.86
CA THR A 64 -2.25 1.80 -3.29
C THR A 64 -2.04 3.30 -3.39
N GLN A 65 -0.81 3.75 -3.10
CA GLN A 65 -0.30 5.10 -3.36
C GLN A 65 0.83 5.10 -4.40
N SER A 66 1.11 3.95 -4.99
CA SER A 66 2.20 3.74 -5.95
C SER A 66 1.73 3.20 -7.29
N SER A 67 0.51 3.64 -7.72
CA SER A 67 -0.06 3.28 -9.03
C SER A 67 0.94 3.56 -10.17
N PRO A 68 1.12 2.62 -11.11
CA PRO A 68 1.99 2.81 -12.28
C PRO A 68 1.37 3.74 -13.32
N THR A 69 0.07 4.00 -13.24
CA THR A 69 -0.69 4.82 -14.18
C THR A 69 -1.53 5.86 -13.45
N GLY A 70 -1.71 7.03 -14.07
CA GLY A 70 -2.70 7.98 -13.61
C GLY A 70 -4.12 7.59 -14.03
N VAL A 71 -4.25 7.00 -15.23
CA VAL A 71 -5.50 6.55 -15.87
C VAL A 71 -5.17 5.32 -16.73
N PRO A 72 -5.96 4.26 -16.72
CA PRO A 72 -7.06 3.95 -15.81
C PRO A 72 -6.58 3.60 -14.39
N THR A 73 -7.52 3.35 -13.47
CA THR A 73 -7.20 2.85 -12.12
C THR A 73 -6.48 1.50 -12.19
N SER A 74 -5.59 1.24 -11.26
CA SER A 74 -4.84 -0.03 -11.19
C SER A 74 -5.75 -1.24 -10.96
N ALA A 75 -6.89 -1.05 -10.26
CA ALA A 75 -7.89 -2.09 -10.07
C ALA A 75 -8.48 -2.57 -11.41
N ASN A 76 -8.70 -1.68 -12.40
CA ASN A 76 -9.18 -2.08 -13.71
C ASN A 76 -8.15 -2.91 -14.50
N ILE A 77 -6.87 -2.58 -14.36
CA ILE A 77 -5.78 -3.38 -14.96
C ILE A 77 -5.75 -4.77 -14.31
N LEU A 78 -5.85 -4.80 -12.97
CA LEU A 78 -5.85 -6.04 -12.19
C LEU A 78 -7.09 -6.89 -12.49
N HIS A 79 -8.28 -6.27 -12.65
CA HIS A 79 -9.52 -6.92 -13.08
C HIS A 79 -9.31 -7.70 -14.37
N LYS A 80 -8.71 -7.07 -15.39
CA LYS A 80 -8.39 -7.74 -16.67
C LYS A 80 -7.41 -8.89 -16.46
N LYS A 81 -6.34 -8.69 -15.69
CA LYS A 81 -5.34 -9.73 -15.42
C LYS A 81 -5.92 -10.95 -14.69
N LEU A 82 -6.86 -10.72 -13.77
CA LEU A 82 -7.55 -11.80 -13.03
C LEU A 82 -8.71 -12.42 -13.80
N ASN A 83 -9.06 -11.88 -14.97
CA ASN A 83 -10.20 -12.30 -15.78
C ASN A 83 -11.51 -12.34 -14.99
N LEU A 84 -11.80 -11.25 -14.25
CA LEU A 84 -13.01 -11.13 -13.45
C LEU A 84 -14.24 -10.82 -14.32
N SER A 85 -15.43 -11.08 -13.78
CA SER A 85 -16.71 -10.78 -14.44
C SER A 85 -16.84 -9.28 -14.70
N GLN A 86 -17.44 -8.87 -15.82
CA GLN A 86 -17.79 -7.46 -16.11
C GLN A 86 -18.75 -6.85 -15.10
N LYS A 87 -19.42 -7.66 -14.28
CA LYS A 87 -20.27 -7.21 -13.17
C LYS A 87 -19.47 -6.88 -11.90
N CYS A 88 -18.16 -7.16 -11.88
CA CYS A 88 -17.31 -6.90 -10.72
C CYS A 88 -17.06 -5.38 -10.59
N ILE A 89 -17.40 -4.81 -9.43
CA ILE A 89 -17.14 -3.42 -9.10
C ILE A 89 -15.65 -3.24 -8.81
N CYS A 90 -14.96 -2.35 -9.55
CA CYS A 90 -13.50 -2.17 -9.40
C CYS A 90 -13.14 -0.70 -9.21
N PHE A 91 -12.29 -0.41 -8.21
CA PHE A 91 -11.71 0.93 -7.99
C PHE A 91 -10.49 0.87 -7.08
N ASP A 92 -9.69 1.94 -7.15
CA ASP A 92 -8.54 2.15 -6.26
C ASP A 92 -8.95 3.03 -5.06
N ILE A 93 -8.30 2.79 -3.92
CA ILE A 93 -8.29 3.70 -2.78
C ILE A 93 -6.86 4.22 -2.63
N ASN A 94 -6.67 5.51 -2.89
CA ASN A 94 -5.39 6.20 -2.68
C ASN A 94 -5.26 6.61 -1.21
N GLN A 95 -4.98 5.64 -0.36
CA GLN A 95 -4.79 5.81 1.06
C GLN A 95 -3.61 4.94 1.52
N GLY A 96 -2.79 5.45 2.43
CA GLY A 96 -1.61 4.75 2.93
C GLY A 96 -1.92 3.78 4.07
N CYS A 97 -1.31 4.00 5.22
CA CYS A 97 -1.33 3.09 6.37
C CYS A 97 -2.74 2.71 6.86
N SER A 98 -3.70 3.63 6.77
CA SER A 98 -5.12 3.41 7.14
C SER A 98 -5.96 2.81 6.00
N GLY A 99 -5.41 2.70 4.79
CA GLY A 99 -6.16 2.35 3.58
C GLY A 99 -6.91 1.03 3.65
N PHE A 100 -6.33 0.02 4.31
CA PHE A 100 -7.00 -1.26 4.51
C PHE A 100 -8.30 -1.11 5.33
N ILE A 101 -8.29 -0.28 6.38
CA ILE A 101 -9.47 -0.07 7.23
C ILE A 101 -10.56 0.69 6.47
N TYR A 102 -10.18 1.71 5.68
CA TYR A 102 -11.11 2.41 4.79
C TYR A 102 -11.71 1.46 3.75
N ALA A 103 -10.88 0.63 3.11
CA ALA A 103 -11.33 -0.37 2.14
C ALA A 103 -12.28 -1.40 2.78
N LEU A 104 -12.01 -1.79 4.03
CA LEU A 104 -12.85 -2.72 4.78
C LEU A 104 -14.22 -2.10 5.12
N ALA A 105 -14.27 -0.81 5.47
CA ALA A 105 -15.51 -0.08 5.71
C ALA A 105 -16.35 0.02 4.42
N VAL A 106 -15.72 0.37 3.30
CA VAL A 106 -16.38 0.43 1.99
C VAL A 106 -16.90 -0.96 1.56
N ALA A 107 -16.08 -2.01 1.69
CA ALA A 107 -16.49 -3.39 1.38
C ALA A 107 -17.67 -3.85 2.25
N SER A 108 -17.65 -3.50 3.54
CA SER A 108 -18.77 -3.80 4.45
C SER A 108 -20.05 -3.09 4.01
N SER A 109 -19.95 -1.82 3.59
CA SER A 109 -21.10 -1.04 3.08
C SER A 109 -21.66 -1.63 1.79
N LEU A 110 -20.81 -2.06 0.84
CA LEU A 110 -21.26 -2.73 -0.39
C LEU A 110 -22.03 -4.02 -0.10
N ILE A 111 -21.59 -4.79 0.90
CA ILE A 111 -22.25 -6.03 1.30
C ILE A 111 -23.56 -5.75 2.06
N GLN A 112 -23.57 -4.77 2.97
CA GLN A 112 -24.75 -4.42 3.76
C GLN A 112 -25.88 -3.84 2.90
N SER A 113 -25.53 -3.02 1.89
CA SER A 113 -26.47 -2.47 0.91
C SER A 113 -26.93 -3.46 -0.15
N ASN A 114 -26.47 -4.71 -0.12
CA ASN A 114 -26.72 -5.77 -1.10
C ASN A 114 -26.23 -5.46 -2.54
N PHE A 115 -25.36 -4.50 -2.74
CA PHE A 115 -24.68 -4.30 -4.02
C PHE A 115 -23.71 -5.43 -4.35
N ALA A 116 -23.17 -6.09 -3.31
CA ALA A 116 -22.24 -7.19 -3.46
C ALA A 116 -22.48 -8.26 -2.38
N LYS A 117 -22.09 -9.51 -2.66
CA LYS A 117 -22.10 -10.61 -1.69
C LYS A 117 -20.70 -10.93 -1.19
N SER A 118 -19.70 -10.73 -2.04
CA SER A 118 -18.30 -11.05 -1.74
C SER A 118 -17.34 -10.30 -2.64
N GLY A 119 -16.10 -10.14 -2.20
CA GLY A 119 -15.07 -9.51 -3.01
C GLY A 119 -13.69 -9.58 -2.38
N ILE A 120 -12.74 -8.96 -3.07
CA ILE A 120 -11.33 -8.93 -2.66
C ILE A 120 -10.93 -7.49 -2.36
N ILE A 121 -10.28 -7.30 -1.22
CA ILE A 121 -9.46 -6.14 -0.93
C ILE A 121 -8.01 -6.58 -1.10
N VAL A 122 -7.24 -5.83 -1.89
CA VAL A 122 -5.82 -6.05 -2.06
C VAL A 122 -5.05 -4.76 -1.79
N CYS A 123 -4.07 -4.84 -0.90
CA CYS A 123 -3.11 -3.75 -0.65
C CYS A 123 -1.82 -4.10 -1.38
N SER A 124 -1.32 -3.18 -2.19
CA SER A 124 -0.09 -3.40 -2.96
C SER A 124 0.70 -2.11 -3.10
N GLU A 125 1.97 -2.12 -2.66
CA GLU A 125 2.82 -0.94 -2.64
C GLU A 125 4.23 -1.20 -3.13
N LYS A 126 4.77 -0.25 -3.90
CA LYS A 126 6.17 -0.21 -4.34
C LYS A 126 6.82 1.11 -3.94
N TYR A 127 6.95 1.32 -2.63
CA TYR A 127 7.53 2.55 -2.10
C TYR A 127 9.01 2.72 -2.42
N SER A 128 9.72 1.60 -2.71
CA SER A 128 11.14 1.64 -3.09
C SER A 128 11.43 2.57 -4.28
N GLN A 129 10.46 2.78 -5.18
CA GLN A 129 10.60 3.69 -6.34
C GLN A 129 10.72 5.17 -5.96
N TYR A 130 10.20 5.55 -4.80
CA TYR A 130 10.22 6.93 -4.30
C TYR A 130 11.41 7.22 -3.39
N ILE A 131 12.13 6.21 -2.92
CA ILE A 131 13.16 6.32 -1.89
C ILE A 131 14.53 6.59 -2.52
N GLU A 132 15.23 7.60 -2.03
CA GLU A 132 16.63 7.84 -2.40
C GLU A 132 17.56 6.86 -1.69
N LYS A 133 18.67 6.48 -2.35
CA LYS A 133 19.62 5.48 -1.81
C LYS A 133 20.26 5.90 -0.48
N ASN A 134 20.43 7.21 -0.28
CA ASN A 134 21.02 7.80 0.93
C ASN A 134 19.99 8.27 1.96
N ASP A 135 18.70 8.00 1.77
CA ASP A 135 17.65 8.38 2.73
C ASP A 135 17.63 7.40 3.91
N SER A 136 18.26 7.80 5.02
CA SER A 136 18.31 7.02 6.26
C SER A 136 16.99 6.97 7.02
N SER A 137 16.04 7.86 6.71
CA SER A 137 14.73 7.94 7.37
C SER A 137 13.70 6.99 6.76
N CYS A 138 13.73 6.79 5.44
CA CYS A 138 12.75 6.00 4.72
C CYS A 138 13.30 4.65 4.24
N ARG A 139 14.55 4.61 3.74
CA ARG A 139 15.07 3.40 3.10
C ARG A 139 15.13 2.17 4.00
N PRO A 140 15.50 2.27 5.29
CA PRO A 140 15.49 1.10 6.17
C PRO A 140 14.10 0.60 6.55
N ILE A 141 13.06 1.43 6.43
CA ILE A 141 11.74 1.19 6.98
C ILE A 141 10.79 0.59 5.94
N PHE A 142 10.75 1.17 4.74
CA PHE A 142 9.74 0.78 3.74
C PHE A 142 10.18 -0.40 2.90
N SER A 143 9.30 -1.40 2.80
CA SER A 143 9.39 -2.53 1.87
C SER A 143 8.34 -2.41 0.77
N ASP A 144 8.57 -3.10 -0.34
CA ASP A 144 7.55 -3.37 -1.35
C ASP A 144 6.81 -4.65 -0.98
N GLY A 145 5.53 -4.74 -1.32
CA GLY A 145 4.76 -5.93 -1.05
C GLY A 145 3.30 -5.84 -1.46
N SER A 146 2.64 -6.99 -1.46
CA SER A 146 1.21 -7.10 -1.70
C SER A 146 0.58 -8.16 -0.82
N SER A 147 -0.62 -7.87 -0.33
CA SER A 147 -1.44 -8.80 0.43
C SER A 147 -2.91 -8.65 0.03
N SER A 148 -3.66 -9.75 0.03
CA SER A 148 -5.07 -9.76 -0.34
C SER A 148 -5.91 -10.50 0.68
N VAL A 149 -7.14 -10.03 0.88
CA VAL A 149 -8.14 -10.66 1.75
C VAL A 149 -9.45 -10.83 0.98
N PHE A 150 -10.17 -11.89 1.29
CA PHE A 150 -11.49 -12.16 0.77
C PHE A 150 -12.54 -11.83 1.83
N ILE A 151 -13.49 -10.99 1.45
CA ILE A 151 -14.60 -10.55 2.31
C ILE A 151 -15.89 -11.10 1.70
N LYS A 152 -16.76 -11.65 2.55
CA LYS A 152 -18.06 -12.17 2.11
C LYS A 152 -19.15 -11.93 3.13
N LYS A 153 -20.39 -11.88 2.66
CA LYS A 153 -21.58 -11.84 3.52
C LYS A 153 -21.59 -13.02 4.48
N SER A 154 -21.92 -12.78 5.72
CA SER A 154 -22.03 -13.81 6.77
C SER A 154 -23.31 -13.61 7.57
N LYS A 155 -23.89 -14.70 8.07
CA LYS A 155 -25.07 -14.65 8.97
C LYS A 155 -24.76 -13.95 10.30
N LYS A 156 -23.53 -14.10 10.82
CA LYS A 156 -23.03 -13.34 11.96
C LYS A 156 -21.96 -12.36 11.46
N SER A 157 -22.20 -11.06 11.58
CA SER A 157 -21.16 -10.08 11.34
C SER A 157 -20.02 -10.28 12.33
N LYS A 158 -18.78 -10.27 11.81
CA LYS A 158 -17.56 -10.27 12.63
C LYS A 158 -16.87 -8.90 12.63
N ILE A 159 -17.45 -7.96 11.90
CA ILE A 159 -17.01 -6.56 11.83
C ILE A 159 -18.15 -5.76 12.45
N ASN A 160 -17.92 -5.19 13.62
CA ASN A 160 -18.98 -4.54 14.39
C ASN A 160 -19.12 -3.06 14.04
N SER A 161 -18.03 -2.29 14.15
CA SER A 161 -18.05 -0.85 13.95
C SER A 161 -16.72 -0.36 13.39
N PHE A 162 -16.76 0.84 12.79
CA PHE A 162 -15.60 1.57 12.32
C PHE A 162 -15.56 2.93 13.01
N VAL A 163 -14.37 3.36 13.37
CA VAL A 163 -14.08 4.74 13.73
C VAL A 163 -13.08 5.25 12.72
N LEU A 164 -13.51 6.17 11.87
CA LEU A 164 -12.72 6.76 10.80
C LEU A 164 -12.64 8.27 11.00
N GLY A 165 -11.49 8.84 10.69
CA GLY A 165 -11.26 10.27 10.77
C GLY A 165 -10.07 10.67 9.91
N SER A 166 -9.91 11.99 9.73
CA SER A 166 -8.79 12.54 8.97
C SER A 166 -8.33 13.86 9.58
N ASP A 167 -7.02 14.00 9.69
CA ASP A 167 -6.38 15.29 9.98
C ASP A 167 -5.45 15.67 8.82
N GLY A 168 -5.85 16.65 8.04
CA GLY A 168 -5.09 17.17 6.91
C GLY A 168 -3.98 18.14 7.29
N SER A 169 -3.88 18.59 8.54
CA SER A 169 -2.88 19.60 8.96
C SER A 169 -1.44 19.11 8.78
N GLY A 170 -1.23 17.81 8.95
CA GLY A 170 0.06 17.14 8.85
C GLY A 170 0.50 16.72 7.44
N TYR A 171 -0.21 17.06 6.36
CA TYR A 171 0.05 16.53 5.01
C TYR A 171 1.49 16.72 4.50
N LYS A 172 2.20 17.73 4.98
CA LYS A 172 3.59 18.02 4.62
C LYS A 172 4.60 17.09 5.28
N ASN A 173 4.20 16.37 6.32
CA ASN A 173 5.11 15.54 7.11
C ASN A 173 5.42 14.20 6.44
N LEU A 174 4.54 13.73 5.56
CA LEU A 174 4.78 12.55 4.71
C LEU A 174 4.19 12.81 3.33
N ILE A 175 5.06 13.05 2.35
CA ILE A 175 4.62 13.47 1.01
C ILE A 175 5.55 12.94 -0.08
N VAL A 176 4.95 12.57 -1.22
CA VAL A 176 5.64 12.33 -2.50
C VAL A 176 5.11 13.35 -3.50
N PRO A 177 5.83 14.44 -3.76
CA PRO A 177 5.33 15.51 -4.63
C PRO A 177 5.40 15.09 -6.11
N SER A 178 4.40 15.47 -6.92
CA SER A 178 4.36 15.24 -8.37
C SER A 178 5.24 16.22 -9.18
N LYS A 179 5.72 17.28 -8.52
CA LYS A 179 6.69 18.27 -9.05
C LYS A 179 7.59 18.74 -7.91
N ASN A 180 8.71 19.37 -8.22
CA ASN A 180 9.53 19.98 -7.17
C ASN A 180 8.70 21.04 -6.42
N ILE A 181 8.68 20.97 -5.11
CA ILE A 181 8.00 21.95 -4.25
C ILE A 181 8.94 22.46 -3.18
N LYS A 182 8.79 23.73 -2.80
CA LYS A 182 9.52 24.30 -1.67
C LYS A 182 8.63 24.31 -0.43
N ILE A 183 9.11 23.73 0.65
CA ILE A 183 8.46 23.76 1.97
C ILE A 183 9.45 24.36 2.95
N LYS A 184 9.16 25.57 3.45
CA LYS A 184 10.13 26.40 4.17
C LYS A 184 11.39 26.56 3.32
N ASP A 185 12.56 26.25 3.83
CA ASP A 185 13.85 26.38 3.14
C ASP A 185 14.31 25.11 2.42
N LYS A 186 13.49 24.05 2.42
CA LYS A 186 13.81 22.77 1.80
C LYS A 186 13.08 22.59 0.49
N VAL A 187 13.81 22.23 -0.57
CA VAL A 187 13.23 21.80 -1.85
C VAL A 187 13.00 20.29 -1.79
N LEU A 188 11.75 19.88 -1.93
CA LEU A 188 11.37 18.48 -2.06
C LEU A 188 11.34 18.10 -3.53
N LYS A 189 12.07 17.04 -3.87
CA LYS A 189 12.24 16.58 -5.24
C LYS A 189 10.99 15.84 -5.73
N LYS A 190 10.66 16.05 -7.00
CA LYS A 190 9.62 15.31 -7.72
C LYS A 190 9.81 13.79 -7.54
N ASN A 191 8.72 13.09 -7.27
CA ASN A 191 8.67 11.63 -7.12
C ASN A 191 9.66 11.07 -6.09
N LYS A 192 10.02 11.87 -5.08
CA LYS A 192 10.80 11.41 -3.93
C LYS A 192 10.00 11.57 -2.65
N ILE A 193 10.03 10.54 -1.82
CA ILE A 193 9.35 10.58 -0.52
C ILE A 193 10.09 11.53 0.40
N HIS A 194 9.33 12.32 1.12
CA HIS A 194 9.81 13.10 2.24
C HIS A 194 9.02 12.71 3.49
N MET A 195 9.71 12.36 4.56
CA MET A 195 9.11 12.00 5.83
C MET A 195 9.80 12.74 6.98
N ASP A 196 9.01 13.44 7.78
CA ASP A 196 9.40 13.94 9.09
C ASP A 196 8.92 12.91 10.15
N GLY A 197 9.78 11.92 10.43
CA GLY A 197 9.43 10.80 11.29
C GLY A 197 9.01 11.22 12.71
N SER A 198 9.55 12.34 13.21
CA SER A 198 9.18 12.87 14.53
C SER A 198 7.73 13.37 14.61
N LYS A 199 7.10 13.64 13.46
CA LYS A 199 5.71 14.13 13.37
C LYS A 199 4.74 13.12 12.79
N VAL A 200 5.25 12.02 12.23
CA VAL A 200 4.44 10.96 11.63
C VAL A 200 4.13 9.85 12.64
N PHE A 201 5.03 9.64 13.62
CA PHE A 201 4.94 8.55 14.60
C PHE A 201 4.69 9.05 16.05
N LEU A 202 4.06 10.22 16.19
CA LEU A 202 3.61 10.73 17.48
C LEU A 202 2.19 10.28 17.80
#